data_0efc0110cf0c3b11595d45fc70b78139
#
_entry.id   0efc0110cf0c3b11595d45fc70b78139
#
_cell.length_a   1.000
_cell.length_b   1.000
_cell.length_c   1.000
_cell.angle_alpha   90.00
_cell.angle_beta   90.00
_cell.angle_gamma   90.00
#
_symmetry.space_group_name_H-M   'P 1'
#
loop_
_entity.id
_entity.type
_entity.pdbx_description
1 polymer ?
#
loop_
_entity_poly.entity_id
_entity_poly.type
_entity_poly.pdbx_seq_one_letter_code
_entity_poly.pdbx_strand_id
1 'polypeptide(L)'
;MRTLTPIRVAVALLLLATLALTACGSDAEPAEGGRTIDLTAEDSGSSVEAAVGDEIVITLESNVTTGFAWTLVTEPESEVLDLVDSEYVAPDTDLVGAGGQEVWTFVATGEGTTALAMSYQRSSDETAGELFDLTVIVPAA
;
A
#
# COMPACT_ATOMS: atom_id res chain seq x y z
N MET A 1 39.63 -82.46 -5.35
CA MET A 1 38.89 -82.75 -4.13
C MET A 1 38.58 -81.41 -3.46
N ARG A 2 37.38 -81.14 -3.11
CA ARG A 2 36.85 -80.06 -2.35
C ARG A 2 36.53 -78.77 -3.19
N THR A 3 35.38 -78.79 -3.61
CA THR A 3 34.62 -77.71 -4.21
C THR A 3 34.42 -76.58 -3.23
N LEU A 4 34.89 -75.40 -3.59
CA LEU A 4 34.57 -74.16 -2.93
C LEU A 4 33.44 -73.50 -3.66
N THR A 5 32.32 -73.37 -3.01
CA THR A 5 31.16 -72.72 -3.48
C THR A 5 31.32 -71.19 -3.30
N PRO A 6 31.18 -70.38 -4.28
CA PRO A 6 31.17 -68.93 -4.08
C PRO A 6 29.81 -68.48 -3.60
N ILE A 7 29.80 -67.80 -2.50
CA ILE A 7 28.65 -67.10 -1.95
C ILE A 7 28.33 -65.93 -2.86
N ARG A 8 27.15 -65.96 -3.48
CA ARG A 8 26.60 -64.85 -4.20
C ARG A 8 25.99 -63.84 -3.22
N VAL A 9 26.71 -62.77 -3.00
CA VAL A 9 26.15 -61.62 -2.29
C VAL A 9 25.22 -60.88 -3.24
N ALA A 10 23.95 -61.03 -3.02
CA ALA A 10 22.93 -60.20 -3.70
C ALA A 10 22.95 -58.83 -3.05
N VAL A 11 23.50 -57.87 -3.75
CA VAL A 11 23.34 -56.46 -3.39
C VAL A 11 21.94 -56.03 -3.81
N ALA A 12 21.05 -55.97 -2.86
CA ALA A 12 19.74 -55.35 -3.05
C ALA A 12 19.92 -53.84 -3.11
N LEU A 13 19.80 -53.29 -4.33
CA LEU A 13 19.80 -51.87 -4.55
C LEU A 13 18.46 -51.32 -4.08
N LEU A 14 18.42 -50.76 -2.90
CA LEU A 14 17.25 -50.05 -2.38
C LEU A 14 17.21 -48.68 -3.02
N LEU A 15 16.42 -48.53 -4.07
CA LEU A 15 16.06 -47.21 -4.62
C LEU A 15 15.16 -46.48 -3.60
N LEU A 16 15.75 -45.61 -2.81
CA LEU A 16 15.00 -44.61 -2.07
C LEU A 16 14.52 -43.57 -3.07
N ALA A 17 13.26 -43.68 -3.48
CA ALA A 17 12.58 -42.60 -4.14
C ALA A 17 12.29 -41.50 -3.08
N THR A 18 13.18 -40.54 -3.01
CA THR A 18 12.90 -39.31 -2.27
C THR A 18 11.84 -38.51 -3.03
N LEU A 19 10.60 -38.65 -2.60
CA LEU A 19 9.50 -37.82 -3.00
C LEU A 19 9.78 -36.42 -2.43
N ALA A 20 10.40 -35.57 -3.23
CA ALA A 20 10.50 -34.17 -2.89
C ALA A 20 9.09 -33.58 -2.96
N LEU A 21 8.41 -33.47 -1.82
CA LEU A 21 7.28 -32.58 -1.68
C LEU A 21 7.84 -31.16 -1.83
N THR A 22 7.76 -30.60 -3.03
CA THR A 22 7.79 -29.16 -3.20
C THR A 22 6.51 -28.62 -2.57
N ALA A 23 6.58 -28.35 -1.29
CA ALA A 23 5.63 -27.47 -0.66
C ALA A 23 5.85 -26.09 -1.30
N CYS A 24 5.02 -25.73 -2.28
CA CYS A 24 4.79 -24.35 -2.61
C CYS A 24 4.11 -23.72 -1.41
N GLY A 25 4.86 -23.46 -0.37
CA GLY A 25 4.49 -22.52 0.65
C GLY A 25 4.57 -21.16 -0.03
N SER A 26 3.44 -20.55 -0.27
CA SER A 26 3.40 -19.11 -0.47
C SER A 26 3.80 -18.48 0.86
N ASP A 27 5.08 -18.48 1.13
CA ASP A 27 5.65 -17.57 2.09
C ASP A 27 5.55 -16.20 1.41
N ALA A 28 4.44 -15.53 1.66
CA ALA A 28 4.41 -14.10 1.52
C ALA A 28 5.38 -13.58 2.58
N GLU A 29 6.64 -13.44 2.20
CA GLU A 29 7.56 -12.62 2.98
C GLU A 29 6.89 -11.27 3.13
N PRO A 30 6.82 -10.73 4.36
CA PRO A 30 6.49 -9.32 4.51
C PRO A 30 7.56 -8.58 3.72
N ALA A 31 7.16 -8.01 2.59
CA ALA A 31 8.01 -7.13 1.84
C ALA A 31 8.48 -6.05 2.82
N GLU A 32 9.77 -5.89 2.95
CA GLU A 32 10.36 -4.73 3.62
C GLU A 32 10.10 -3.51 2.74
N GLY A 33 8.96 -2.91 2.94
CA GLY A 33 8.33 -1.91 2.12
C GLY A 33 6.88 -2.32 1.96
N GLY A 34 5.97 -1.57 2.58
CA GLY A 34 4.56 -1.84 2.48
C GLY A 34 4.07 -1.75 1.04
N ARG A 35 2.90 -2.28 0.82
CA ARG A 35 2.18 -2.14 -0.44
C ARG A 35 1.75 -0.67 -0.62
N THR A 36 1.77 -0.16 -1.84
CA THR A 36 1.18 1.14 -2.17
C THR A 36 -0.28 0.97 -2.56
N ILE A 37 -1.14 1.79 -1.97
CA ILE A 37 -2.57 1.86 -2.25
C ILE A 37 -2.83 3.23 -2.87
N ASP A 38 -3.10 3.26 -4.17
CA ASP A 38 -3.37 4.49 -4.92
C ASP A 38 -4.87 4.80 -4.87
N LEU A 39 -5.20 6.02 -4.47
CA LEU A 39 -6.56 6.53 -4.35
C LEU A 39 -6.70 7.85 -5.12
N THR A 40 -7.91 8.11 -5.57
CA THR A 40 -8.30 9.31 -6.31
C THR A 40 -9.55 9.94 -5.71
N ALA A 41 -10.02 11.04 -6.26
CA ALA A 41 -11.26 11.68 -5.83
C ALA A 41 -12.49 10.73 -5.87
N GLU A 42 -12.46 9.71 -6.71
CA GLU A 42 -13.54 8.72 -6.82
C GLU A 42 -13.67 7.83 -5.58
N ASP A 43 -12.60 7.72 -4.79
CA ASP A 43 -12.56 6.94 -3.56
C ASP A 43 -13.08 7.69 -2.33
N SER A 44 -13.49 8.95 -2.49
CA SER A 44 -14.08 9.74 -1.41
C SER A 44 -15.31 9.06 -0.82
N GLY A 45 -15.42 9.05 0.50
CA GLY A 45 -16.48 8.37 1.24
C GLY A 45 -16.28 6.88 1.42
N SER A 46 -15.15 6.33 0.98
CA SER A 46 -14.86 4.90 1.07
C SER A 46 -14.08 4.53 2.33
N SER A 47 -13.91 3.22 2.53
CA SER A 47 -13.04 2.65 3.55
C SER A 47 -12.02 1.74 2.88
N VAL A 48 -10.76 1.88 3.28
CA VAL A 48 -9.66 1.04 2.79
C VAL A 48 -9.00 0.28 3.93
N GLU A 49 -8.58 -0.93 3.65
CA GLU A 49 -7.76 -1.73 4.56
C GLU A 49 -6.30 -1.64 4.15
N ALA A 50 -5.46 -1.34 5.11
CA ALA A 50 -4.02 -1.27 4.96
C ALA A 50 -3.33 -2.10 6.05
N ALA A 51 -2.20 -2.71 5.73
CA ALA A 51 -1.33 -3.32 6.73
C ALA A 51 -0.35 -2.28 7.28
N VAL A 52 0.18 -2.51 8.47
CA VAL A 52 1.27 -1.67 9.00
C VAL A 52 2.44 -1.66 8.04
N GLY A 53 2.90 -0.47 7.65
CA GLY A 53 3.95 -0.25 6.65
C GLY A 53 3.43 -0.01 5.23
N ASP A 54 2.13 -0.20 4.96
CA ASP A 54 1.54 0.16 3.67
C ASP A 54 1.51 1.68 3.49
N GLU A 55 1.74 2.13 2.26
CA GLU A 55 1.59 3.52 1.85
C GLU A 55 0.22 3.73 1.22
N ILE A 56 -0.46 4.80 1.60
CA ILE A 56 -1.69 5.28 0.97
C ILE A 56 -1.35 6.57 0.24
N VAL A 57 -1.48 6.56 -1.07
CA VAL A 57 -1.20 7.70 -1.94
C VAL A 57 -2.50 8.23 -2.49
N ILE A 58 -2.87 9.44 -2.10
CA ILE A 58 -4.10 10.12 -2.53
C ILE A 58 -3.71 11.19 -3.55
N THR A 59 -4.19 11.05 -4.77
CA THR A 59 -3.96 11.99 -5.87
C THR A 59 -5.25 12.74 -6.19
N LEU A 60 -5.25 14.04 -5.98
CA LEU A 60 -6.41 14.91 -6.18
C LEU A 60 -6.08 16.01 -7.18
N GLU A 61 -7.01 16.30 -8.07
CA GLU A 61 -6.85 17.42 -8.99
C GLU A 61 -6.78 18.74 -8.22
N SER A 62 -5.84 19.59 -8.60
CA SER A 62 -5.63 20.89 -7.96
C SER A 62 -5.22 21.94 -8.99
N ASN A 63 -5.74 23.14 -8.85
CA ASN A 63 -5.35 24.26 -9.68
C ASN A 63 -4.93 25.45 -8.80
N VAL A 64 -3.66 25.46 -8.45
CA VAL A 64 -3.08 26.49 -7.59
C VAL A 64 -3.15 27.90 -8.18
N THR A 65 -3.30 28.03 -9.51
CA THR A 65 -3.43 29.34 -10.17
C THR A 65 -4.74 30.05 -9.80
N THR A 66 -5.73 29.30 -9.32
CA THR A 66 -7.03 29.84 -8.84
C THR A 66 -6.99 30.24 -7.37
N GLY A 67 -5.90 29.95 -6.67
CA GLY A 67 -5.73 30.16 -5.23
C GLY A 67 -6.38 29.06 -4.38
N PHE A 68 -6.92 28.01 -5.00
CA PHE A 68 -7.43 26.83 -4.30
C PHE A 68 -6.30 25.83 -4.03
N ALA A 69 -6.39 25.16 -2.89
CA ALA A 69 -5.50 24.07 -2.49
C ALA A 69 -6.26 23.08 -1.59
N TRP A 70 -5.81 21.86 -1.57
CA TRP A 70 -6.29 20.86 -0.61
C TRP A 70 -5.70 21.12 0.77
N THR A 71 -6.52 21.00 1.77
CA THR A 71 -6.14 21.18 3.18
C THR A 71 -6.75 20.05 4.00
N LEU A 72 -5.96 19.44 4.86
CA LEU A 72 -6.45 18.49 5.85
C LEU A 72 -7.34 19.24 6.86
N VAL A 73 -8.61 18.87 6.92
CA VAL A 73 -9.59 19.42 7.88
C VAL A 73 -9.89 18.45 9.02
N THR A 74 -9.65 17.16 8.78
CA THR A 74 -9.61 16.13 9.80
C THR A 74 -8.32 15.35 9.62
N GLU A 75 -7.43 15.49 10.60
CA GLU A 75 -6.17 14.75 10.61
C GLU A 75 -6.40 13.33 11.10
N PRO A 76 -5.81 12.32 10.46
CA PRO A 76 -5.86 10.96 10.96
C PRO A 76 -5.08 10.83 12.28
N GLU A 77 -5.39 9.81 13.08
CA GLU A 77 -4.60 9.47 14.24
C GLU A 77 -3.22 8.97 13.80
N SER A 78 -2.16 9.71 14.13
CA SER A 78 -0.78 9.40 13.71
C SER A 78 -0.27 8.06 14.25
N GLU A 79 -0.90 7.51 15.29
CA GLU A 79 -0.62 6.17 15.79
C GLU A 79 -1.12 5.07 14.87
N VAL A 80 -2.06 5.37 13.98
CA VAL A 80 -2.66 4.45 13.01
C VAL A 80 -2.22 4.78 11.59
N LEU A 81 -2.24 6.06 11.22
CA LEU A 81 -1.90 6.56 9.90
C LEU A 81 -1.19 7.91 10.02
N ASP A 82 0.02 8.00 9.52
CA ASP A 82 0.83 9.22 9.59
C ASP A 82 1.01 9.84 8.20
N LEU A 83 0.92 11.17 8.12
CA LEU A 83 1.21 11.92 6.91
C LEU A 83 2.71 12.08 6.75
N VAL A 84 3.29 11.52 5.68
CA VAL A 84 4.73 11.58 5.42
C VAL A 84 5.12 12.60 4.38
N ASP A 85 4.26 12.87 3.41
CA ASP A 85 4.55 13.85 2.36
C ASP A 85 3.28 14.41 1.72
N SER A 86 3.40 15.63 1.20
CA SER A 86 2.38 16.24 0.33
C SER A 86 3.07 17.16 -0.68
N GLU A 87 2.80 16.95 -1.96
CA GLU A 87 3.40 17.74 -3.02
C GLU A 87 2.39 18.13 -4.10
N TYR A 88 2.64 19.27 -4.74
CA TYR A 88 1.92 19.68 -5.94
C TYR A 88 2.71 19.27 -7.18
N VAL A 89 2.06 18.50 -8.04
CA VAL A 89 2.58 18.08 -9.34
C VAL A 89 1.98 18.97 -10.41
N ALA A 90 2.82 19.78 -11.02
CA ALA A 90 2.39 20.66 -12.11
C ALA A 90 1.97 19.85 -13.35
N PRO A 91 1.02 20.36 -14.14
CA PRO A 91 0.62 19.70 -15.38
C PRO A 91 1.77 19.72 -16.39
N ASP A 92 1.87 18.66 -17.20
CA ASP A 92 2.83 18.59 -18.31
C ASP A 92 2.31 19.36 -19.53
N THR A 93 2.15 20.66 -19.37
CA THR A 93 1.68 21.55 -20.43
C THR A 93 2.11 23.00 -20.16
N ASP A 94 2.38 23.76 -21.25
CA ASP A 94 2.70 25.19 -21.18
C ASP A 94 1.44 26.09 -21.19
N LEU A 95 0.26 25.50 -21.12
CA LEU A 95 -0.99 26.26 -21.11
C LEU A 95 -1.15 27.02 -19.78
N VAL A 96 -1.32 28.34 -19.89
CA VAL A 96 -1.58 29.18 -18.73
C VAL A 96 -2.90 28.81 -18.07
N GLY A 97 -2.88 28.59 -16.75
CA GLY A 97 -4.06 28.22 -15.97
C GLY A 97 -4.43 26.75 -15.99
N ALA A 98 -3.58 25.89 -16.59
CA ALA A 98 -3.79 24.45 -16.51
C ALA A 98 -3.68 23.98 -15.06
N GLY A 99 -4.60 23.09 -14.65
CA GLY A 99 -4.58 22.44 -13.34
C GLY A 99 -3.55 21.31 -13.30
N GLY A 100 -2.96 21.09 -12.13
CA GLY A 100 -2.12 19.95 -11.82
C GLY A 100 -2.79 19.01 -10.82
N GLN A 101 -1.99 18.39 -9.99
CA GLN A 101 -2.45 17.43 -8.96
C GLN A 101 -1.73 17.70 -7.65
N GLU A 102 -2.41 17.47 -6.56
CA GLU A 102 -1.78 17.33 -5.24
C GLU A 102 -1.72 15.85 -4.87
N VAL A 103 -0.54 15.40 -4.48
CA VAL A 103 -0.27 14.04 -4.07
C VAL A 103 0.03 14.03 -2.58
N TRP A 104 -0.77 13.29 -1.84
CA TRP A 104 -0.66 13.15 -0.40
C TRP A 104 -0.29 11.72 -0.06
N THR A 105 0.81 11.52 0.63
CA THR A 105 1.33 10.20 1.00
C THR A 105 1.23 9.99 2.50
N PHE A 106 0.54 8.94 2.88
CA PHE A 106 0.39 8.49 4.26
C PHE A 106 0.99 7.10 4.42
N VAL A 107 1.43 6.78 5.62
CA VAL A 107 1.92 5.44 5.99
C VAL A 107 1.13 4.90 7.17
N ALA A 108 0.66 3.66 7.06
CA ALA A 108 0.03 2.96 8.17
C ALA A 108 1.09 2.60 9.23
N THR A 109 0.95 3.13 10.43
CA THR A 109 1.93 3.03 11.51
C THR A 109 1.55 2.02 12.58
N GLY A 110 0.26 1.77 12.77
CA GLY A 110 -0.24 0.86 13.79
C GLY A 110 -1.66 0.39 13.51
N GLU A 111 -2.06 -0.65 14.24
CA GLU A 111 -3.42 -1.19 14.16
C GLU A 111 -4.46 -0.20 14.68
N GLY A 112 -5.61 -0.19 14.08
CA GLY A 112 -6.73 0.66 14.47
C GLY A 112 -7.58 1.11 13.28
N THR A 113 -8.49 2.01 13.55
CA THR A 113 -9.32 2.65 12.52
C THR A 113 -9.26 4.15 12.72
N THR A 114 -8.92 4.86 11.65
CA THR A 114 -8.84 6.31 11.66
C THR A 114 -9.53 6.89 10.42
N ALA A 115 -9.95 8.13 10.52
CA ALA A 115 -10.53 8.87 9.42
C ALA A 115 -9.70 10.10 9.10
N LEU A 116 -9.63 10.45 7.82
CA LEU A 116 -9.11 11.72 7.37
C LEU A 116 -10.14 12.42 6.50
N ALA A 117 -10.11 13.74 6.50
CA ALA A 117 -10.91 14.53 5.58
C ALA A 117 -10.09 15.71 5.08
N MET A 118 -10.23 16.00 3.79
CA MET A 118 -9.59 17.11 3.12
C MET A 118 -10.63 18.00 2.44
N SER A 119 -10.36 19.27 2.36
CA SER A 119 -11.19 20.26 1.71
C SER A 119 -10.39 21.03 0.68
N TYR A 120 -10.94 21.16 -0.51
CA TYR A 120 -10.39 21.99 -1.57
C TYR A 120 -10.97 23.40 -1.46
N GLN A 121 -10.16 24.34 -1.00
CA GLN A 121 -10.65 25.68 -0.67
C GLN A 121 -9.56 26.74 -0.87
N ARG A 122 -9.99 28.01 -0.97
CA ARG A 122 -9.08 29.16 -0.85
C ARG A 122 -8.86 29.47 0.61
N SER A 123 -7.67 29.96 0.93
CA SER A 123 -7.33 30.40 2.29
C SER A 123 -8.24 31.51 2.83
N SER A 124 -8.91 32.24 1.92
CA SER A 124 -9.81 33.36 2.26
C SER A 124 -11.28 32.96 2.36
N ASP A 125 -11.64 31.77 1.92
CA ASP A 125 -13.03 31.33 1.82
C ASP A 125 -13.38 30.40 2.98
N GLU A 126 -14.48 30.69 3.66
CA GLU A 126 -15.00 29.81 4.71
C GLU A 126 -15.84 28.65 4.15
N THR A 127 -16.10 28.66 2.83
CA THR A 127 -16.90 27.65 2.16
C THR A 127 -15.98 26.66 1.45
N ALA A 128 -16.02 25.40 1.85
CA ALA A 128 -15.34 24.33 1.15
C ALA A 128 -15.91 24.15 -0.26
N GLY A 129 -15.02 24.01 -1.25
CA GLY A 129 -15.42 23.70 -2.63
C GLY A 129 -15.70 22.22 -2.81
N GLU A 130 -14.69 21.39 -2.70
CA GLU A 130 -14.78 19.93 -2.75
C GLU A 130 -14.31 19.33 -1.44
N LEU A 131 -14.86 18.17 -1.13
CA LEU A 131 -14.50 17.40 0.06
C LEU A 131 -14.02 16.02 -0.37
N PHE A 132 -12.97 15.56 0.27
CA PHE A 132 -12.50 14.19 0.20
C PHE A 132 -12.43 13.63 1.61
N ASP A 133 -13.08 12.51 1.85
CA ASP A 133 -13.04 11.82 3.14
C ASP A 133 -12.73 10.33 2.94
N LEU A 134 -11.97 9.77 3.86
CA LEU A 134 -11.50 8.40 3.81
C LEU A 134 -11.46 7.82 5.22
N THR A 135 -11.92 6.58 5.35
CA THR A 135 -11.69 5.77 6.54
C THR A 135 -10.61 4.73 6.25
N VAL A 136 -9.59 4.68 7.09
CA VAL A 136 -8.51 3.70 6.99
C VAL A 136 -8.61 2.72 8.14
N ILE A 137 -8.62 1.44 7.80
CA ILE A 137 -8.68 0.34 8.74
C ILE A 137 -7.36 -0.42 8.66
N VAL A 138 -6.63 -0.45 9.75
CA VAL A 138 -5.41 -1.26 9.89
C VAL A 138 -5.74 -2.41 10.84
N PRO A 139 -6.02 -3.61 10.31
CA PRO A 139 -6.42 -4.73 11.15
C PRO A 139 -5.27 -5.18 12.05
N ALA A 140 -5.61 -5.73 13.20
CA ALA A 140 -4.64 -6.37 14.08
C ALA A 140 -3.99 -7.57 13.37
N ALA A 141 -2.70 -7.70 13.57
CA ALA A 141 -1.91 -8.80 13.00
C ALA A 141 -2.24 -10.15 13.65
#